data_4ef8b957c9e085b7a35a82a65b76cfc4
#
_entry.id   4ef8b957c9e085b7a35a82a65b76cfc4
#
_cell.length_a   1.000
_cell.length_b   1.000
_cell.length_c   1.000
_cell.angle_alpha   90.00
_cell.angle_beta   90.00
_cell.angle_gamma   90.00
#
_symmetry.space_group_name_H-M   'P 1'
#
loop_
_entity.id
_entity.type
_entity.pdbx_description
1 polymer ?
#
loop_
_entity_poly.entity_id
_entity_poly.type
_entity_poly.pdbx_seq_one_letter_code
_entity_poly.pdbx_strand_id
1 'polypeptide(L)'
;MQLEKQKNFLITAAYWTVMAAIGYLVIRYLVPISVPFFLGIPIAYLVVRLSRLLHCQHKLLRISLILVIYGLIGLLITLLVTKCVSGVTGFVRWLPQFYELKLMPLAQLAYGWFTATVEELDPTMLSALQVVLDSVTSSLKNLVSNLSGVALGLVSGIATGIPSLILSLLAMIFSTVFVANDYEGIKGYAQRNLPQSVKKILSNIWIYLTKTLFVVIRSYVIIMLLTFTELSILFSVFGIEHAVLKAAVIAVLDIMPVLGTGGIMIPWAVISLVLGYTKLGVELWFIYIVVTIVRNYLEPKIVGAQLGLHPIITLVSMFIGMKLFGFVGVFGAPVAISFLWKQRQEKIQAEEEAMY
;
A
#
# COMPACT_ATOMS: atom_id res chain seq x y z
N MET A 1 2.46 -22.52 50.68
CA MET A 1 3.10 -22.85 49.35
C MET A 1 2.21 -22.64 48.16
N GLN A 2 0.92 -23.08 48.11
CA GLN A 2 0.00 -22.79 46.98
C GLN A 2 -0.40 -21.31 46.89
N LEU A 3 -0.71 -20.66 47.99
CA LEU A 3 -1.06 -19.23 48.06
C LEU A 3 0.05 -18.29 47.57
N GLU A 4 1.31 -18.60 47.89
CA GLU A 4 2.46 -17.82 47.42
C GLU A 4 2.72 -17.99 45.93
N LYS A 5 2.52 -19.20 45.39
CA LYS A 5 2.57 -19.43 43.92
C LYS A 5 1.52 -18.67 43.19
N GLN A 6 0.27 -18.63 43.69
CA GLN A 6 -0.84 -17.86 43.12
C GLN A 6 -0.58 -16.35 43.21
N LYS A 7 -0.04 -15.84 44.33
CA LYS A 7 0.31 -14.44 44.50
C LYS A 7 1.42 -14.02 43.52
N ASN A 8 2.46 -14.82 43.38
CA ASN A 8 3.54 -14.54 42.41
C ASN A 8 3.07 -14.63 40.99
N PHE A 9 2.18 -15.56 40.66
CA PHE A 9 1.55 -15.63 39.32
C PHE A 9 0.72 -14.38 39.02
N LEU A 10 -0.12 -13.93 39.98
CA LEU A 10 -0.93 -12.71 39.80
C LEU A 10 -0.07 -11.46 39.64
N ILE A 11 1.02 -11.32 40.43
CA ILE A 11 1.96 -10.20 40.32
C ILE A 11 2.65 -10.22 38.96
N THR A 12 3.12 -11.38 38.49
CA THR A 12 3.77 -11.53 37.19
C THR A 12 2.79 -11.26 36.03
N ALA A 13 1.56 -11.77 36.13
CA ALA A 13 0.51 -11.51 35.15
C ALA A 13 0.12 -10.02 35.10
N ALA A 14 -0.05 -9.38 36.25
CA ALA A 14 -0.33 -7.94 36.34
C ALA A 14 0.82 -7.11 35.74
N TYR A 15 2.07 -7.47 36.06
CA TYR A 15 3.25 -6.80 35.46
C TYR A 15 3.26 -6.89 33.94
N TRP A 16 3.06 -8.08 33.37
CA TRP A 16 3.03 -8.25 31.93
C TRP A 16 1.85 -7.55 31.27
N THR A 17 0.69 -7.52 31.94
CA THR A 17 -0.50 -6.80 31.45
C THR A 17 -0.25 -5.29 31.42
N VAL A 18 0.34 -4.72 32.46
CA VAL A 18 0.73 -3.29 32.48
C VAL A 18 1.77 -2.98 31.43
N MET A 19 2.81 -3.81 31.30
CA MET A 19 3.84 -3.64 30.26
C MET A 19 3.24 -3.73 28.85
N ALA A 20 2.32 -4.66 28.60
CA ALA A 20 1.61 -4.79 27.34
C ALA A 20 0.72 -3.55 27.05
N ALA A 21 0.02 -3.03 28.07
CA ALA A 21 -0.81 -1.83 27.96
C ALA A 21 0.06 -0.58 27.65
N ILE A 22 1.18 -0.41 28.35
CA ILE A 22 2.15 0.67 28.06
C ILE A 22 2.71 0.52 26.64
N GLY A 23 3.14 -0.68 26.26
CA GLY A 23 3.62 -0.98 24.91
C GLY A 23 2.58 -0.65 23.83
N TYR A 24 1.32 -1.02 24.07
CA TYR A 24 0.21 -0.66 23.18
C TYR A 24 0.01 0.86 23.05
N LEU A 25 0.03 1.60 24.17
CA LEU A 25 -0.10 3.06 24.15
C LEU A 25 1.07 3.72 23.41
N VAL A 26 2.29 3.26 23.62
CA VAL A 26 3.47 3.75 22.91
C VAL A 26 3.33 3.52 21.40
N ILE A 27 3.01 2.30 20.99
CA ILE A 27 2.87 1.94 19.57
C ILE A 27 1.71 2.70 18.95
N ARG A 28 0.58 2.83 19.65
CA ARG A 28 -0.64 3.43 19.11
C ARG A 28 -0.57 4.95 18.98
N TYR A 29 0.09 5.62 19.93
CA TYR A 29 0.09 7.08 20.01
C TYR A 29 1.47 7.70 19.78
N LEU A 30 2.49 7.21 20.45
CA LEU A 30 3.82 7.83 20.41
C LEU A 30 4.53 7.60 19.07
N VAL A 31 4.46 6.36 18.55
CA VAL A 31 5.12 6.01 17.29
C VAL A 31 4.56 6.82 16.11
N PRO A 32 3.23 6.92 15.87
CA PRO A 32 2.69 7.72 14.77
C PRO A 32 3.07 9.20 14.84
N ILE A 33 3.09 9.79 16.05
CA ILE A 33 3.51 11.19 16.25
C ILE A 33 5.00 11.37 15.94
N SER A 34 5.82 10.36 16.23
CA SER A 34 7.27 10.42 16.03
C SER A 34 7.71 10.18 14.59
N VAL A 35 6.92 9.44 13.80
CA VAL A 35 7.26 9.07 12.41
C VAL A 35 7.65 10.27 11.55
N PRO A 36 6.91 11.40 11.52
CA PRO A 36 7.29 12.57 10.71
C PRO A 36 8.68 13.12 11.07
N PHE A 37 9.03 13.14 12.35
CA PHE A 37 10.35 13.60 12.80
C PHE A 37 11.46 12.65 12.31
N PHE A 38 11.25 11.35 12.38
CA PHE A 38 12.22 10.37 11.87
C PHE A 38 12.34 10.42 10.34
N LEU A 39 11.24 10.68 9.60
CA LEU A 39 11.28 10.85 8.15
C LEU A 39 12.01 12.13 7.73
N GLY A 40 12.07 13.15 8.56
CA GLY A 40 12.85 14.35 8.33
C GLY A 40 14.38 14.11 8.32
N ILE A 41 14.88 13.11 9.07
CA ILE A 41 16.32 12.83 9.18
C ILE A 41 16.96 12.41 7.83
N PRO A 42 16.42 11.43 7.08
CA PRO A 42 16.93 11.08 5.75
C PRO A 42 16.92 12.25 4.77
N ILE A 43 15.87 13.08 4.82
CA ILE A 43 15.77 14.27 3.97
C ILE A 43 16.84 15.29 4.36
N ALA A 44 17.06 15.52 5.65
CA ALA A 44 18.15 16.36 6.14
C ALA A 44 19.52 15.87 5.67
N TYR A 45 19.75 14.55 5.74
CA TYR A 45 20.98 13.95 5.21
C TYR A 45 21.13 14.21 3.71
N LEU A 46 20.06 14.04 2.93
CA LEU A 46 20.07 14.32 1.49
C LEU A 46 20.40 15.80 1.20
N VAL A 47 19.77 16.72 1.93
CA VAL A 47 20.03 18.17 1.83
C VAL A 47 21.49 18.51 2.14
N VAL A 48 22.03 17.95 3.23
CA VAL A 48 23.43 18.17 3.62
C VAL A 48 24.38 17.61 2.53
N ARG A 49 24.08 16.43 2.02
CA ARG A 49 24.88 15.81 0.94
C ARG A 49 24.82 16.65 -0.34
N LEU A 50 23.66 17.14 -0.71
CA LEU A 50 23.45 17.97 -1.91
C LEU A 50 24.14 19.34 -1.75
N SER A 51 24.07 19.97 -0.56
CA SER A 51 24.76 21.23 -0.28
C SER A 51 26.28 21.09 -0.35
N ARG A 52 26.84 19.92 0.01
CA ARG A 52 28.26 19.62 -0.14
C ARG A 52 28.67 19.42 -1.59
N LEU A 53 27.84 18.76 -2.40
CA LEU A 53 28.07 18.61 -3.84
C LEU A 53 28.08 19.96 -4.57
N LEU A 54 27.24 20.91 -4.12
CA LEU A 54 27.19 22.27 -4.66
C LEU A 54 28.30 23.18 -4.12
N HIS A 55 29.25 22.64 -3.33
CA HIS A 55 30.37 23.39 -2.71
C HIS A 55 29.96 24.64 -1.90
N CYS A 56 28.71 24.79 -1.57
CA CYS A 56 28.13 25.90 -0.82
C CYS A 56 27.56 25.43 0.50
N GLN A 57 28.23 25.78 1.61
CA GLN A 57 27.80 25.37 2.95
C GLN A 57 26.99 26.44 3.69
N HIS A 58 26.51 27.48 2.97
CA HIS A 58 25.72 28.55 3.59
C HIS A 58 24.36 28.03 4.09
N LYS A 59 23.97 28.48 5.28
CA LYS A 59 22.66 28.12 5.89
C LYS A 59 21.48 28.45 4.95
N LEU A 60 21.56 29.56 4.24
CA LEU A 60 20.52 29.99 3.29
C LEU A 60 20.32 28.97 2.15
N LEU A 61 21.39 28.42 1.61
CA LEU A 61 21.30 27.40 0.57
C LEU A 61 20.63 26.11 1.08
N ARG A 62 20.93 25.68 2.30
CA ARG A 62 20.28 24.52 2.90
C ARG A 62 18.77 24.75 3.07
N ILE A 63 18.38 25.94 3.55
CA ILE A 63 16.97 26.32 3.71
C ILE A 63 16.28 26.35 2.34
N SER A 64 16.90 26.95 1.30
CA SER A 64 16.32 26.96 -0.06
C SER A 64 16.16 25.57 -0.64
N LEU A 65 17.14 24.67 -0.46
CA LEU A 65 17.04 23.28 -0.87
C LEU A 65 15.90 22.55 -0.14
N ILE A 66 15.74 22.78 1.16
CA ILE A 66 14.63 22.22 1.94
C ILE A 66 13.29 22.71 1.36
N LEU A 67 13.14 24.02 1.11
CA LEU A 67 11.92 24.58 0.53
C LEU A 67 11.61 24.00 -0.85
N VAL A 68 12.62 23.84 -1.70
CA VAL A 68 12.45 23.21 -3.03
C VAL A 68 12.00 21.77 -2.91
N ILE A 69 12.67 20.97 -2.07
CA ILE A 69 12.33 19.54 -1.89
C ILE A 69 10.91 19.40 -1.36
N TYR A 70 10.55 20.16 -0.31
CA TYR A 70 9.20 20.09 0.27
C TYR A 70 8.14 20.72 -0.63
N GLY A 71 8.49 21.73 -1.42
CA GLY A 71 7.64 22.28 -2.48
C GLY A 71 7.32 21.25 -3.55
N LEU A 72 8.32 20.48 -4.00
CA LEU A 72 8.13 19.37 -4.94
C LEU A 72 7.28 18.24 -4.33
N ILE A 73 7.54 17.88 -3.07
CA ILE A 73 6.74 16.87 -2.35
C ILE A 73 5.29 17.35 -2.23
N GLY A 74 5.05 18.61 -1.83
CA GLY A 74 3.72 19.20 -1.71
C GLY A 74 2.98 19.24 -3.05
N LEU A 75 3.68 19.63 -4.14
CA LEU A 75 3.14 19.62 -5.49
C LEU A 75 2.74 18.19 -5.91
N LEU A 76 3.62 17.22 -5.68
CA LEU A 76 3.34 15.82 -6.01
C LEU A 76 2.12 15.29 -5.23
N ILE A 77 2.05 15.55 -3.93
CA ILE A 77 0.91 15.15 -3.09
C ILE A 77 -0.37 15.82 -3.59
N THR A 78 -0.35 17.11 -3.90
CA THR A 78 -1.52 17.84 -4.41
C THR A 78 -2.01 17.27 -5.73
N LEU A 79 -1.10 16.99 -6.69
CA LEU A 79 -1.42 16.37 -7.96
C LEU A 79 -2.01 14.97 -7.76
N LEU A 80 -1.44 14.18 -6.86
CA LEU A 80 -1.90 12.82 -6.57
C LEU A 80 -3.28 12.85 -5.92
N VAL A 81 -3.49 13.67 -4.92
CA VAL A 81 -4.79 13.84 -4.24
C VAL A 81 -5.86 14.32 -5.20
N THR A 82 -5.60 15.35 -6.01
CA THR A 82 -6.57 15.87 -6.97
C THR A 82 -6.95 14.84 -8.03
N LYS A 83 -5.98 14.07 -8.55
CA LYS A 83 -6.26 12.99 -9.51
C LYS A 83 -7.01 11.83 -8.86
N CYS A 84 -6.68 11.43 -7.64
CA CYS A 84 -7.43 10.42 -6.91
C CYS A 84 -8.87 10.85 -6.64
N VAL A 85 -9.09 12.04 -6.11
CA VAL A 85 -10.44 12.56 -5.85
C VAL A 85 -11.24 12.68 -7.13
N SER A 86 -10.66 13.22 -8.21
CA SER A 86 -11.28 13.33 -9.52
C SER A 86 -11.64 11.96 -10.12
N GLY A 87 -10.75 10.98 -10.00
CA GLY A 87 -11.01 9.61 -10.45
C GLY A 87 -12.14 8.94 -9.67
N VAL A 88 -12.11 9.05 -8.35
CA VAL A 88 -13.15 8.47 -7.47
C VAL A 88 -14.51 9.14 -7.71
N THR A 89 -14.57 10.46 -7.81
CA THR A 89 -15.82 11.16 -8.10
C THR A 89 -16.35 10.86 -9.49
N GLY A 90 -15.47 10.70 -10.49
CA GLY A 90 -15.83 10.22 -11.82
C GLY A 90 -16.44 8.82 -11.77
N PHE A 91 -15.83 7.90 -11.04
CA PHE A 91 -16.32 6.55 -10.84
C PHE A 91 -17.70 6.52 -10.16
N VAL A 92 -17.88 7.30 -9.09
CA VAL A 92 -19.17 7.39 -8.37
C VAL A 92 -20.30 7.90 -9.27
N ARG A 93 -20.02 8.83 -10.18
CA ARG A 93 -21.01 9.32 -11.15
C ARG A 93 -21.27 8.33 -12.27
N TRP A 94 -20.24 7.66 -12.74
CA TRP A 94 -20.34 6.68 -13.83
C TRP A 94 -21.06 5.40 -13.42
N LEU A 95 -20.87 4.92 -12.20
CA LEU A 95 -21.37 3.62 -11.74
C LEU A 95 -22.93 3.51 -11.75
N PRO A 96 -23.71 4.50 -11.25
CA PRO A 96 -25.17 4.50 -11.40
C PRO A 96 -25.63 4.59 -12.84
N GLN A 97 -24.99 5.44 -13.66
CA GLN A 97 -25.31 5.55 -15.07
C GLN A 97 -25.06 4.24 -15.83
N PHE A 98 -23.99 3.55 -15.51
CA PHE A 98 -23.69 2.24 -16.05
C PHE A 98 -24.75 1.21 -15.64
N TYR A 99 -25.20 1.23 -14.40
CA TYR A 99 -26.30 0.36 -13.93
C TYR A 99 -27.58 0.63 -14.68
N GLU A 100 -28.03 1.89 -14.77
CA GLU A 100 -29.29 2.26 -15.40
C GLU A 100 -29.29 2.10 -16.93
N LEU A 101 -28.20 2.50 -17.60
CA LEU A 101 -28.13 2.52 -19.06
C LEU A 101 -27.69 1.20 -19.70
N LYS A 102 -27.02 0.34 -18.94
CA LYS A 102 -26.44 -0.92 -19.47
C LYS A 102 -26.94 -2.17 -18.75
N LEU A 103 -26.85 -2.23 -17.43
CA LEU A 103 -27.19 -3.44 -16.68
C LEU A 103 -28.71 -3.67 -16.62
N MET A 104 -29.49 -2.62 -16.39
CA MET A 104 -30.94 -2.71 -16.27
C MET A 104 -31.60 -3.15 -17.58
N PRO A 105 -31.27 -2.55 -18.75
CA PRO A 105 -31.80 -3.01 -20.03
C PRO A 105 -31.41 -4.44 -20.38
N LEU A 106 -30.19 -4.86 -20.05
CA LEU A 106 -29.74 -6.25 -20.25
C LEU A 106 -30.53 -7.24 -19.39
N ALA A 107 -30.80 -6.91 -18.14
CA ALA A 107 -31.64 -7.72 -17.27
C ALA A 107 -33.07 -7.85 -17.81
N GLN A 108 -33.62 -6.74 -18.33
CA GLN A 108 -34.96 -6.71 -19.00
C GLN A 108 -34.99 -7.50 -20.30
N LEU A 109 -33.96 -7.40 -21.13
CA LEU A 109 -33.83 -8.20 -22.36
C LEU A 109 -33.72 -9.69 -22.05
N ALA A 110 -32.91 -10.05 -21.09
CA ALA A 110 -32.79 -11.45 -20.64
C ALA A 110 -34.13 -11.99 -20.12
N TYR A 111 -34.87 -11.17 -19.38
CA TYR A 111 -36.22 -11.52 -18.92
C TYR A 111 -37.19 -11.69 -20.09
N GLY A 112 -37.23 -10.73 -21.02
CA GLY A 112 -38.09 -10.79 -22.22
C GLY A 112 -37.79 -12.00 -23.10
N TRP A 113 -36.52 -12.35 -23.29
CA TRP A 113 -36.14 -13.56 -24.00
C TRP A 113 -36.55 -14.84 -23.28
N PHE A 114 -36.40 -14.86 -21.98
CA PHE A 114 -36.78 -16.00 -21.14
C PHE A 114 -38.31 -16.20 -21.09
N THR A 115 -39.08 -15.11 -20.92
CA THR A 115 -40.55 -15.17 -20.93
C THR A 115 -41.10 -15.60 -22.29
N ALA A 116 -40.53 -15.10 -23.39
CA ALA A 116 -40.93 -15.50 -24.74
C ALA A 116 -40.63 -16.98 -25.07
N THR A 117 -39.56 -17.54 -24.44
CA THR A 117 -39.20 -18.95 -24.63
C THR A 117 -39.98 -19.87 -23.69
N VAL A 118 -40.55 -19.36 -22.60
CA VAL A 118 -41.20 -20.08 -21.52
C VAL A 118 -42.72 -19.88 -21.50
N GLU A 119 -43.30 -19.18 -22.50
CA GLU A 119 -44.73 -18.94 -22.59
C GLU A 119 -45.59 -20.23 -22.58
N GLU A 120 -44.97 -21.40 -22.77
CA GLU A 120 -45.59 -22.71 -22.67
C GLU A 120 -45.49 -23.36 -21.26
N LEU A 121 -44.88 -22.69 -20.29
CA LEU A 121 -44.62 -23.23 -18.95
C LEU A 121 -45.58 -22.65 -17.89
N ASP A 122 -45.75 -23.42 -16.81
CA ASP A 122 -46.59 -23.17 -15.66
C ASP A 122 -46.48 -21.73 -15.08
N PRO A 123 -47.62 -21.02 -14.80
CA PRO A 123 -47.62 -19.67 -14.19
C PRO A 123 -46.79 -19.54 -12.89
N THR A 124 -46.60 -20.63 -12.16
CA THR A 124 -45.74 -20.68 -10.97
C THR A 124 -44.26 -20.49 -11.30
N MET A 125 -43.79 -20.93 -12.43
CA MET A 125 -42.41 -20.68 -12.88
C MET A 125 -42.16 -19.22 -13.28
N LEU A 126 -43.14 -18.54 -13.89
CA LEU A 126 -43.02 -17.12 -14.20
C LEU A 126 -42.91 -16.24 -12.93
N SER A 127 -43.69 -16.57 -11.88
CA SER A 127 -43.60 -15.85 -10.63
C SER A 127 -42.29 -16.07 -9.90
N ALA A 128 -41.72 -17.29 -9.93
CA ALA A 128 -40.42 -17.60 -9.38
C ALA A 128 -39.28 -16.85 -10.11
N LEU A 129 -39.36 -16.78 -11.43
CA LEU A 129 -38.44 -16.01 -12.26
C LEU A 129 -38.47 -14.50 -11.94
N GLN A 130 -39.64 -13.94 -11.73
CA GLN A 130 -39.82 -12.54 -11.36
C GLN A 130 -39.16 -12.24 -10.00
N VAL A 131 -39.34 -13.12 -9.02
CA VAL A 131 -38.67 -13.02 -7.72
C VAL A 131 -37.13 -13.08 -7.84
N VAL A 132 -36.62 -13.98 -8.68
CA VAL A 132 -35.17 -14.07 -8.93
C VAL A 132 -34.65 -12.79 -9.58
N LEU A 133 -35.34 -12.25 -10.57
CA LEU A 133 -34.97 -11.01 -11.27
C LEU A 133 -34.97 -9.81 -10.34
N ASP A 134 -36.02 -9.67 -9.53
CA ASP A 134 -36.11 -8.60 -8.52
C ASP A 134 -34.99 -8.72 -7.47
N SER A 135 -34.66 -9.95 -7.08
CA SER A 135 -33.54 -10.23 -6.17
C SER A 135 -32.19 -9.88 -6.78
N VAL A 136 -31.95 -10.22 -8.04
CA VAL A 136 -30.72 -9.88 -8.77
C VAL A 136 -30.62 -8.37 -8.96
N THR A 137 -31.72 -7.74 -9.40
CA THR A 137 -31.75 -6.29 -9.65
C THR A 137 -31.54 -5.49 -8.35
N SER A 138 -32.18 -5.89 -7.25
CA SER A 138 -31.98 -5.28 -5.95
C SER A 138 -30.57 -5.50 -5.41
N SER A 139 -30.00 -6.69 -5.59
CA SER A 139 -28.61 -7.00 -5.21
C SER A 139 -27.60 -6.16 -6.00
N LEU A 140 -27.80 -6.00 -7.31
CA LEU A 140 -26.96 -5.13 -8.13
C LEU A 140 -27.07 -3.66 -7.72
N LYS A 141 -28.28 -3.17 -7.45
CA LYS A 141 -28.51 -1.82 -6.93
C LYS A 141 -27.80 -1.59 -5.59
N ASN A 142 -27.90 -2.56 -4.70
CA ASN A 142 -27.22 -2.52 -3.40
C ASN A 142 -25.69 -2.52 -3.58
N LEU A 143 -25.15 -3.32 -4.49
CA LEU A 143 -23.72 -3.31 -4.82
C LEU A 143 -23.26 -1.94 -5.34
N VAL A 144 -24.02 -1.34 -6.27
CA VAL A 144 -23.72 0.02 -6.79
C VAL A 144 -23.73 1.05 -5.67
N SER A 145 -24.76 1.01 -4.81
CA SER A 145 -24.88 1.92 -3.66
C SER A 145 -23.73 1.74 -2.67
N ASN A 146 -23.39 0.50 -2.32
CA ASN A 146 -22.30 0.19 -1.40
C ASN A 146 -20.93 0.62 -1.97
N LEU A 147 -20.65 0.33 -3.24
CA LEU A 147 -19.41 0.75 -3.90
C LEU A 147 -19.31 2.27 -3.99
N SER A 148 -20.41 2.96 -4.30
CA SER A 148 -20.47 4.42 -4.27
C SER A 148 -20.22 4.98 -2.87
N GLY A 149 -20.81 4.36 -1.85
CA GLY A 149 -20.61 4.71 -0.45
C GLY A 149 -19.16 4.54 0.00
N VAL A 150 -18.52 3.42 -0.35
CA VAL A 150 -17.10 3.17 -0.07
C VAL A 150 -16.23 4.21 -0.79
N ALA A 151 -16.50 4.50 -2.06
CA ALA A 151 -15.76 5.47 -2.83
C ALA A 151 -15.88 6.90 -2.26
N LEU A 152 -17.08 7.32 -1.86
CA LEU A 152 -17.30 8.60 -1.17
C LEU A 152 -16.61 8.62 0.21
N GLY A 153 -16.60 7.51 0.93
CA GLY A 153 -15.85 7.33 2.17
C GLY A 153 -14.35 7.55 1.99
N LEU A 154 -13.77 7.11 0.88
CA LEU A 154 -12.36 7.38 0.54
C LEU A 154 -12.10 8.88 0.34
N VAL A 155 -12.97 9.58 -0.40
CA VAL A 155 -12.84 11.03 -0.60
C VAL A 155 -12.97 11.78 0.73
N SER A 156 -13.96 11.42 1.55
CA SER A 156 -14.15 11.97 2.88
C SER A 156 -12.93 11.71 3.78
N GLY A 157 -12.39 10.49 3.76
CA GLY A 157 -11.18 10.11 4.49
C GLY A 157 -9.95 10.93 4.08
N ILE A 158 -9.79 11.22 2.78
CA ILE A 158 -8.75 12.11 2.28
C ILE A 158 -8.96 13.52 2.84
N ALA A 159 -10.18 14.07 2.74
CA ALA A 159 -10.50 15.42 3.21
C ALA A 159 -10.25 15.59 4.70
N THR A 160 -10.70 14.63 5.52
CA THR A 160 -10.47 14.64 6.98
C THR A 160 -9.01 14.41 7.37
N GLY A 161 -8.24 13.73 6.51
CA GLY A 161 -6.81 13.49 6.69
C GLY A 161 -5.90 14.69 6.38
N ILE A 162 -6.37 15.69 5.61
CA ILE A 162 -5.55 16.85 5.22
C ILE A 162 -4.94 17.60 6.42
N PRO A 163 -5.69 17.93 7.49
CA PRO A 163 -5.10 18.65 8.64
C PRO A 163 -3.96 17.87 9.30
N SER A 164 -4.12 16.56 9.49
CA SER A 164 -3.07 15.73 10.07
C SER A 164 -1.85 15.58 9.16
N LEU A 165 -2.07 15.59 7.85
CA LEU A 165 -1.03 15.53 6.84
C LEU A 165 -0.20 16.82 6.83
N ILE A 166 -0.87 18.00 6.93
CA ILE A 166 -0.20 19.29 7.05
C ILE A 166 0.64 19.35 8.33
N LEU A 167 0.08 18.91 9.47
CA LEU A 167 0.80 18.87 10.75
C LEU A 167 2.04 17.96 10.66
N SER A 168 1.90 16.82 10.03
CA SER A 168 2.99 15.87 9.80
C SER A 168 4.07 16.44 8.89
N LEU A 169 3.69 17.15 7.82
CA LEU A 169 4.65 17.83 6.94
C LEU A 169 5.39 18.95 7.68
N LEU A 170 4.69 19.75 8.49
CA LEU A 170 5.33 20.77 9.31
C LEU A 170 6.35 20.16 10.29
N ALA A 171 5.97 19.12 11.01
CA ALA A 171 6.88 18.40 11.92
C ALA A 171 8.11 17.85 11.16
N MET A 172 7.90 17.30 9.97
CA MET A 172 8.96 16.79 9.11
C MET A 172 9.87 17.91 8.61
N ILE A 173 9.33 19.06 8.20
CA ILE A 173 10.10 20.26 7.81
C ILE A 173 10.95 20.75 8.99
N PHE A 174 10.36 20.94 10.17
CA PHE A 174 11.09 21.35 11.35
C PHE A 174 12.23 20.40 11.68
N SER A 175 11.94 19.10 11.73
CA SER A 175 12.98 18.08 11.95
C SER A 175 14.12 18.19 10.92
N THR A 176 13.75 18.31 9.63
CA THR A 176 14.75 18.45 8.56
C THR A 176 15.60 19.70 8.72
N VAL A 177 15.00 20.85 9.04
CA VAL A 177 15.72 22.12 9.23
C VAL A 177 16.69 22.02 10.42
N PHE A 178 16.22 21.54 11.58
CA PHE A 178 17.06 21.37 12.75
C PHE A 178 18.21 20.41 12.52
N VAL A 179 17.92 19.23 11.98
CA VAL A 179 18.94 18.22 11.72
C VAL A 179 19.92 18.65 10.62
N ALA A 180 19.46 19.29 9.55
CA ALA A 180 20.35 19.75 8.48
C ALA A 180 21.27 20.90 8.94
N ASN A 181 20.79 21.80 9.80
CA ASN A 181 21.57 22.91 10.30
C ASN A 181 22.66 22.47 11.29
N ASP A 182 22.36 21.51 12.15
CA ASP A 182 23.29 21.03 13.19
C ASP A 182 23.71 19.56 12.98
N TYR A 183 23.81 19.16 11.73
CA TYR A 183 24.12 17.76 11.36
C TYR A 183 25.39 17.24 11.99
N GLU A 184 26.49 18.03 11.96
CA GLU A 184 27.78 17.61 12.53
C GLU A 184 27.76 17.62 14.06
N GLY A 185 27.06 18.58 14.68
CA GLY A 185 26.85 18.62 16.14
C GLY A 185 26.08 17.39 16.62
N ILE A 186 24.96 17.08 15.99
CA ILE A 186 24.12 15.90 16.31
C ILE A 186 24.92 14.61 16.12
N LYS A 187 25.65 14.49 15.01
CA LYS A 187 26.51 13.34 14.73
C LYS A 187 27.63 13.19 15.77
N GLY A 188 28.29 14.30 16.11
CA GLY A 188 29.34 14.33 17.14
C GLY A 188 28.82 13.97 18.53
N TYR A 189 27.65 14.52 18.91
CA TYR A 189 26.96 14.20 20.16
C TYR A 189 26.61 12.70 20.25
N ALA A 190 26.00 12.18 19.18
CA ALA A 190 25.65 10.77 19.10
C ALA A 190 26.88 9.86 19.19
N GLN A 191 28.00 10.26 18.55
CA GLN A 191 29.25 9.51 18.63
C GLN A 191 29.92 9.56 20.00
N ARG A 192 29.77 10.63 20.77
CA ARG A 192 30.40 10.77 22.09
C ARG A 192 29.57 10.15 23.20
N ASN A 193 28.25 10.39 23.23
CA ASN A 193 27.41 10.13 24.41
C ASN A 193 26.58 8.84 24.31
N LEU A 194 26.40 8.25 23.13
CA LEU A 194 25.64 7.00 23.02
C LEU A 194 26.51 5.80 23.46
N PRO A 195 25.96 4.85 24.23
CA PRO A 195 26.61 3.58 24.51
C PRO A 195 26.98 2.83 23.24
N GLN A 196 28.06 2.06 23.27
CA GLN A 196 28.53 1.32 22.07
C GLN A 196 27.47 0.39 21.51
N SER A 197 26.67 -0.24 22.37
CA SER A 197 25.53 -1.10 21.95
C SER A 197 24.50 -0.33 21.15
N VAL A 198 24.14 0.90 21.55
CA VAL A 198 23.16 1.74 20.83
C VAL A 198 23.74 2.22 19.51
N LYS A 199 25.03 2.60 19.46
CA LYS A 199 25.72 2.97 18.22
C LYS A 199 25.70 1.83 17.20
N LYS A 200 25.99 0.61 17.65
CA LYS A 200 25.97 -0.60 16.81
C LYS A 200 24.56 -0.86 16.26
N ILE A 201 23.54 -0.75 17.12
CA ILE A 201 22.12 -0.92 16.70
C ILE A 201 21.75 0.16 15.67
N LEU A 202 22.02 1.44 15.94
CA LEU A 202 21.69 2.53 15.01
C LEU A 202 22.44 2.41 13.68
N SER A 203 23.72 2.03 13.71
CA SER A 203 24.50 1.78 12.50
C SER A 203 23.93 0.61 11.70
N ASN A 204 23.57 -0.49 12.36
CA ASN A 204 22.95 -1.64 11.70
C ASN A 204 21.59 -1.29 11.10
N ILE A 205 20.75 -0.56 11.83
CA ILE A 205 19.47 -0.04 11.31
C ILE A 205 19.72 0.84 10.08
N TRP A 206 20.66 1.76 10.12
CA TRP A 206 20.96 2.65 9.00
C TRP A 206 21.46 1.90 7.78
N ILE A 207 22.41 0.99 7.96
CA ILE A 207 22.93 0.15 6.87
C ILE A 207 21.81 -0.72 6.29
N TYR A 208 20.98 -1.28 7.15
CA TYR A 208 19.87 -2.12 6.72
C TYR A 208 18.81 -1.33 5.95
N LEU A 209 18.39 -0.17 6.48
CA LEU A 209 17.43 0.70 5.80
C LEU A 209 17.96 1.20 4.45
N THR A 210 19.21 1.65 4.39
CA THR A 210 19.78 2.19 3.15
C THR A 210 20.06 1.10 2.11
N LYS A 211 20.54 -0.06 2.53
CA LYS A 211 20.82 -1.16 1.60
C LYS A 211 19.56 -1.96 1.26
N THR A 212 18.84 -2.45 2.26
CA THR A 212 17.70 -3.37 2.03
C THR A 212 16.46 -2.64 1.52
N LEU A 213 16.12 -1.49 2.12
CA LEU A 213 14.95 -0.71 1.67
C LEU A 213 15.13 -0.21 0.23
N PHE A 214 16.32 0.29 -0.11
CA PHE A 214 16.60 0.74 -1.47
C PHE A 214 16.49 -0.41 -2.49
N VAL A 215 16.98 -1.58 -2.13
CA VAL A 215 16.89 -2.77 -2.99
C VAL A 215 15.45 -3.23 -3.16
N VAL A 216 14.67 -3.24 -2.07
CA VAL A 216 13.23 -3.57 -2.11
C VAL A 216 12.46 -2.57 -2.97
N ILE A 217 12.63 -1.27 -2.75
CA ILE A 217 11.96 -0.22 -3.56
C ILE A 217 12.35 -0.38 -5.04
N ARG A 218 13.63 -0.54 -5.33
CA ARG A 218 14.11 -0.77 -6.70
C ARG A 218 13.43 -1.98 -7.34
N SER A 219 13.26 -3.06 -6.60
CA SER A 219 12.63 -4.28 -7.10
C SER A 219 11.16 -4.07 -7.44
N TYR A 220 10.40 -3.38 -6.56
CA TYR A 220 9.01 -3.03 -6.86
C TYR A 220 8.89 -2.07 -8.04
N VAL A 221 9.80 -1.10 -8.18
CA VAL A 221 9.84 -0.21 -9.35
C VAL A 221 10.11 -1.01 -10.63
N ILE A 222 11.03 -1.98 -10.59
CA ILE A 222 11.30 -2.85 -11.75
C ILE A 222 10.07 -3.67 -12.13
N ILE A 223 9.37 -4.27 -11.15
CA ILE A 223 8.15 -5.04 -11.40
C ILE A 223 7.06 -4.13 -11.98
N MET A 224 6.86 -2.95 -11.40
CA MET A 224 5.90 -1.96 -11.90
C MET A 224 6.18 -1.57 -13.35
N LEU A 225 7.45 -1.29 -13.69
CA LEU A 225 7.86 -0.95 -15.05
C LEU A 225 7.67 -2.14 -16.01
N LEU A 226 7.92 -3.35 -15.55
CA LEU A 226 7.68 -4.57 -16.31
C LEU A 226 6.18 -4.71 -16.62
N THR A 227 5.33 -4.70 -15.60
CA THR A 227 3.86 -4.76 -15.75
C THR A 227 3.34 -3.63 -16.65
N PHE A 228 3.85 -2.41 -16.48
CA PHE A 228 3.51 -1.27 -17.35
C PHE A 228 3.87 -1.54 -18.81
N THR A 229 5.07 -2.05 -19.08
CA THR A 229 5.54 -2.33 -20.43
C THR A 229 4.73 -3.43 -21.08
N GLU A 230 4.52 -4.55 -20.36
CA GLU A 230 3.71 -5.67 -20.84
C GLU A 230 2.27 -5.25 -21.17
N LEU A 231 1.61 -4.58 -20.23
CA LEU A 231 0.25 -4.09 -20.44
C LEU A 231 0.17 -3.08 -21.57
N SER A 232 1.15 -2.15 -21.67
CA SER A 232 1.16 -1.16 -22.76
C SER A 232 1.29 -1.82 -24.12
N ILE A 233 2.15 -2.82 -24.26
CA ILE A 233 2.33 -3.57 -25.50
C ILE A 233 1.06 -4.37 -25.82
N LEU A 234 0.58 -5.18 -24.87
CA LEU A 234 -0.58 -6.02 -25.11
C LEU A 234 -1.85 -5.22 -25.39
N PHE A 235 -2.12 -4.16 -24.61
CA PHE A 235 -3.27 -3.29 -24.89
C PHE A 235 -3.17 -2.61 -26.26
N SER A 236 -1.96 -2.21 -26.69
CA SER A 236 -1.76 -1.63 -28.01
C SER A 236 -1.96 -2.64 -29.14
N VAL A 237 -1.45 -3.87 -28.96
CA VAL A 237 -1.62 -4.97 -29.95
C VAL A 237 -3.09 -5.33 -30.13
N PHE A 238 -3.86 -5.37 -29.04
CA PHE A 238 -5.31 -5.64 -29.10
C PHE A 238 -6.16 -4.41 -29.44
N GLY A 239 -5.54 -3.26 -29.71
CA GLY A 239 -6.25 -2.04 -30.11
C GLY A 239 -7.11 -1.41 -29.01
N ILE A 240 -6.77 -1.64 -27.74
CA ILE A 240 -7.49 -1.05 -26.61
C ILE A 240 -7.20 0.45 -26.55
N GLU A 241 -8.24 1.27 -26.65
CA GLU A 241 -8.11 2.73 -26.56
C GLU A 241 -7.38 3.19 -25.29
N HIS A 242 -6.53 4.21 -25.43
CA HIS A 242 -5.71 4.75 -24.33
C HIS A 242 -4.87 3.68 -23.64
N ALA A 243 -4.30 2.73 -24.40
CA ALA A 243 -3.51 1.58 -23.92
C ALA A 243 -2.48 1.96 -22.88
N VAL A 244 -1.60 2.93 -23.19
CA VAL A 244 -0.51 3.35 -22.30
C VAL A 244 -1.03 3.97 -21.00
N LEU A 245 -2.10 4.77 -21.05
CA LEU A 245 -2.66 5.39 -19.86
C LEU A 245 -3.31 4.34 -18.94
N LYS A 246 -4.09 3.43 -19.52
CA LYS A 246 -4.70 2.33 -18.75
C LYS A 246 -3.65 1.41 -18.15
N ALA A 247 -2.62 1.06 -18.92
CA ALA A 247 -1.50 0.28 -18.45
C ALA A 247 -0.75 0.96 -17.28
N ALA A 248 -0.52 2.28 -17.36
CA ALA A 248 0.11 3.03 -16.29
C ALA A 248 -0.70 3.01 -14.98
N VAL A 249 -2.03 3.22 -15.08
CA VAL A 249 -2.92 3.16 -13.91
C VAL A 249 -2.92 1.78 -13.27
N ILE A 250 -3.03 0.72 -14.09
CA ILE A 250 -3.03 -0.66 -13.59
C ILE A 250 -1.69 -1.01 -12.95
N ALA A 251 -0.57 -0.66 -13.59
CA ALA A 251 0.76 -0.95 -13.07
C ALA A 251 1.05 -0.24 -11.74
N VAL A 252 0.57 0.99 -11.54
CA VAL A 252 0.68 1.69 -10.25
C VAL A 252 -0.15 1.01 -9.17
N LEU A 253 -1.37 0.59 -9.49
CA LEU A 253 -2.24 -0.11 -8.54
C LEU A 253 -1.76 -1.54 -8.26
N ASP A 254 -1.02 -2.13 -9.18
CA ASP A 254 -0.39 -3.45 -9.05
C ASP A 254 0.70 -3.51 -7.96
N ILE A 255 1.26 -2.37 -7.54
CA ILE A 255 2.16 -2.31 -6.38
C ILE A 255 1.45 -2.77 -5.09
N MET A 256 0.13 -2.66 -5.03
CA MET A 256 -0.64 -3.09 -3.85
C MET A 256 -0.74 -4.63 -3.80
N PRO A 257 -0.16 -5.29 -2.79
CA PRO A 257 -0.05 -6.76 -2.76
C PRO A 257 -1.39 -7.50 -2.66
N VAL A 258 -2.49 -6.79 -2.35
CA VAL A 258 -3.84 -7.37 -2.20
C VAL A 258 -4.66 -7.25 -3.47
N LEU A 259 -4.51 -6.16 -4.23
CA LEU A 259 -5.30 -5.90 -5.42
C LEU A 259 -4.67 -6.54 -6.66
N GLY A 260 -3.39 -6.35 -6.87
CA GLY A 260 -2.67 -6.84 -8.04
C GLY A 260 -3.31 -6.40 -9.37
N THR A 261 -2.76 -6.86 -10.48
CA THR A 261 -3.38 -6.69 -11.80
C THR A 261 -4.75 -7.33 -11.89
N GLY A 262 -4.96 -8.47 -11.18
CA GLY A 262 -6.21 -9.21 -11.14
C GLY A 262 -7.37 -8.44 -10.55
N GLY A 263 -7.13 -7.59 -9.55
CA GLY A 263 -8.16 -6.77 -8.91
C GLY A 263 -8.88 -5.81 -9.87
N ILE A 264 -8.23 -5.45 -10.98
CA ILE A 264 -8.80 -4.59 -12.02
C ILE A 264 -9.17 -5.38 -13.27
N MET A 265 -8.25 -6.24 -13.75
CA MET A 265 -8.41 -6.95 -15.01
C MET A 265 -9.56 -7.95 -14.97
N ILE A 266 -9.71 -8.70 -13.86
CA ILE A 266 -10.78 -9.70 -13.73
C ILE A 266 -12.17 -9.06 -13.75
N PRO A 267 -12.50 -8.07 -12.89
CA PRO A 267 -13.79 -7.38 -12.99
C PRO A 267 -14.03 -6.75 -14.35
N TRP A 268 -13.03 -6.13 -14.95
CA TRP A 268 -13.16 -5.53 -16.28
C TRP A 268 -13.46 -6.57 -17.36
N ALA A 269 -12.76 -7.70 -17.37
CA ALA A 269 -13.00 -8.79 -18.31
C ALA A 269 -14.42 -9.38 -18.14
N VAL A 270 -14.83 -9.65 -16.89
CA VAL A 270 -16.16 -10.19 -16.58
C VAL A 270 -17.26 -9.21 -17.03
N ILE A 271 -17.13 -7.93 -16.67
CA ILE A 271 -18.09 -6.89 -17.08
C ILE A 271 -18.17 -6.80 -18.61
N SER A 272 -17.03 -6.85 -19.31
CA SER A 272 -17.01 -6.82 -20.78
C SER A 272 -17.76 -8.01 -21.40
N LEU A 273 -17.59 -9.22 -20.85
CA LEU A 273 -18.32 -10.41 -21.30
C LEU A 273 -19.82 -10.30 -21.06
N VAL A 274 -20.22 -9.85 -19.86
CA VAL A 274 -21.64 -9.67 -19.50
C VAL A 274 -22.32 -8.63 -20.40
N LEU A 275 -21.58 -7.57 -20.79
CA LEU A 275 -22.08 -6.53 -21.69
C LEU A 275 -22.15 -6.93 -23.17
N GLY A 276 -21.78 -8.18 -23.50
CA GLY A 276 -21.75 -8.66 -24.88
C GLY A 276 -20.51 -8.22 -25.68
N TYR A 277 -19.55 -7.53 -25.07
CA TYR A 277 -18.25 -7.24 -25.68
C TYR A 277 -17.32 -8.47 -25.55
N THR A 278 -17.77 -9.61 -26.12
CA THR A 278 -17.08 -10.90 -25.98
C THR A 278 -15.63 -10.85 -26.44
N LYS A 279 -15.36 -10.16 -27.55
CA LYS A 279 -13.99 -9.98 -28.05
C LYS A 279 -13.11 -9.32 -27.00
N LEU A 280 -13.51 -8.15 -26.47
CA LEU A 280 -12.75 -7.43 -25.45
C LEU A 280 -12.59 -8.23 -24.16
N GLY A 281 -13.64 -8.91 -23.72
CA GLY A 281 -13.61 -9.74 -22.51
C GLY A 281 -12.61 -10.89 -22.62
N VAL A 282 -12.57 -11.59 -23.75
CA VAL A 282 -11.62 -12.68 -24.03
C VAL A 282 -10.18 -12.14 -24.13
N GLU A 283 -9.98 -11.02 -24.81
CA GLU A 283 -8.68 -10.35 -24.92
C GLU A 283 -8.14 -9.95 -23.54
N LEU A 284 -8.98 -9.37 -22.66
CA LEU A 284 -8.60 -9.00 -21.30
C LEU A 284 -8.23 -10.22 -20.44
N TRP A 285 -8.95 -11.34 -20.57
CA TRP A 285 -8.62 -12.60 -19.91
C TRP A 285 -7.27 -13.13 -20.40
N PHE A 286 -7.03 -13.12 -21.69
CA PHE A 286 -5.75 -13.55 -22.27
C PHE A 286 -4.60 -12.67 -21.75
N ILE A 287 -4.74 -11.35 -21.79
CA ILE A 287 -3.74 -10.41 -21.29
C ILE A 287 -3.46 -10.66 -19.80
N TYR A 288 -4.51 -10.83 -18.99
CA TYR A 288 -4.38 -11.12 -17.56
C TYR A 288 -3.58 -12.40 -17.31
N ILE A 289 -3.86 -13.46 -18.03
CA ILE A 289 -3.16 -14.75 -17.90
C ILE A 289 -1.68 -14.57 -18.25
N VAL A 290 -1.36 -13.92 -19.36
CA VAL A 290 0.02 -13.68 -19.80
C VAL A 290 0.79 -12.88 -18.74
N VAL A 291 0.26 -11.73 -18.32
CA VAL A 291 0.89 -10.87 -17.30
C VAL A 291 1.07 -11.61 -15.98
N THR A 292 0.08 -12.40 -15.57
CA THR A 292 0.14 -13.19 -14.32
C THR A 292 1.23 -14.26 -14.39
N ILE A 293 1.37 -14.97 -15.52
CA ILE A 293 2.42 -15.98 -15.70
C ILE A 293 3.81 -15.35 -15.63
N VAL A 294 4.02 -14.26 -16.38
CA VAL A 294 5.31 -13.55 -16.39
C VAL A 294 5.64 -13.01 -15.00
N ARG A 295 4.66 -12.41 -14.33
CA ARG A 295 4.82 -11.90 -12.97
C ARG A 295 5.19 -12.99 -11.98
N ASN A 296 4.43 -14.09 -11.94
CA ASN A 296 4.69 -15.20 -11.02
C ASN A 296 6.07 -15.84 -11.23
N TYR A 297 6.61 -15.75 -12.44
CA TYR A 297 7.96 -16.23 -12.74
C TYR A 297 9.05 -15.23 -12.36
N LEU A 298 8.84 -13.93 -12.59
CA LEU A 298 9.86 -12.91 -12.40
C LEU A 298 9.86 -12.31 -10.99
N GLU A 299 8.70 -12.19 -10.34
CA GLU A 299 8.59 -11.62 -8.99
C GLU A 299 9.46 -12.35 -7.96
N PRO A 300 9.49 -13.68 -7.86
CA PRO A 300 10.40 -14.39 -6.95
C PRO A 300 11.87 -14.15 -7.26
N LYS A 301 12.23 -13.98 -8.52
CA LYS A 301 13.62 -13.73 -8.94
C LYS A 301 14.07 -12.30 -8.62
N ILE A 302 13.16 -11.36 -8.69
CA ILE A 302 13.44 -9.93 -8.48
C ILE A 302 13.35 -9.56 -7.00
N VAL A 303 12.37 -10.09 -6.27
CA VAL A 303 12.10 -9.72 -4.86
C VAL A 303 12.51 -10.82 -3.87
N GLY A 304 12.36 -12.08 -4.24
CA GLY A 304 12.39 -13.22 -3.31
C GLY A 304 13.70 -13.48 -2.59
N ALA A 305 14.83 -13.03 -3.13
CA ALA A 305 16.14 -13.22 -2.50
C ALA A 305 16.49 -12.17 -1.44
N GLN A 306 15.64 -11.16 -1.21
CA GLN A 306 16.09 -9.91 -0.57
C GLN A 306 15.63 -9.71 0.86
N LEU A 307 14.51 -10.27 1.28
CA LEU A 307 14.00 -10.12 2.65
C LEU A 307 14.41 -11.27 3.58
N GLY A 308 14.77 -12.43 3.04
CA GLY A 308 15.16 -13.60 3.83
C GLY A 308 14.06 -14.13 4.76
N LEU A 309 12.80 -13.72 4.52
CA LEU A 309 11.63 -14.12 5.30
C LEU A 309 10.82 -15.18 4.54
N HIS A 310 10.18 -16.07 5.31
CA HIS A 310 9.19 -16.97 4.74
C HIS A 310 7.99 -16.18 4.20
N PRO A 311 7.42 -16.54 3.03
CA PRO A 311 6.30 -15.78 2.40
C PRO A 311 5.12 -15.52 3.34
N ILE A 312 4.76 -16.48 4.18
CA ILE A 312 3.67 -16.33 5.16
C ILE A 312 3.99 -15.21 6.17
N ILE A 313 5.23 -15.16 6.69
CA ILE A 313 5.66 -14.13 7.64
C ILE A 313 5.61 -12.76 6.99
N THR A 314 6.03 -12.66 5.73
CA THR A 314 5.95 -11.44 4.93
C THR A 314 4.50 -10.98 4.80
N LEU A 315 3.60 -11.89 4.44
CA LEU A 315 2.18 -11.60 4.23
C LEU A 315 1.49 -11.15 5.54
N VAL A 316 1.70 -11.88 6.63
CA VAL A 316 1.17 -11.53 7.96
C VAL A 316 1.71 -10.17 8.41
N SER A 317 3.00 -9.91 8.21
CA SER A 317 3.62 -8.63 8.57
C SER A 317 3.05 -7.46 7.76
N MET A 318 2.75 -7.66 6.46
CA MET A 318 2.08 -6.65 5.63
C MET A 318 0.69 -6.31 6.16
N PHE A 319 -0.13 -7.33 6.50
CA PHE A 319 -1.46 -7.11 7.07
C PHE A 319 -1.43 -6.38 8.42
N ILE A 320 -0.56 -6.82 9.33
CA ILE A 320 -0.38 -6.16 10.62
C ILE A 320 0.12 -4.73 10.43
N GLY A 321 1.10 -4.55 9.54
CA GLY A 321 1.65 -3.24 9.20
C GLY A 321 0.61 -2.30 8.64
N MET A 322 -0.23 -2.78 7.72
CA MET A 322 -1.32 -2.01 7.14
C MET A 322 -2.32 -1.53 8.22
N LYS A 323 -2.64 -2.40 9.17
CA LYS A 323 -3.58 -2.08 10.25
C LYS A 323 -3.00 -1.10 11.28
N LEU A 324 -1.71 -1.16 11.55
CA LEU A 324 -1.03 -0.31 12.55
C LEU A 324 -0.58 1.04 11.99
N PHE A 325 -0.02 1.05 10.78
CA PHE A 325 0.67 2.20 10.19
C PHE A 325 0.13 2.58 8.80
N GLY A 326 -1.00 2.00 8.38
CA GLY A 326 -1.58 2.24 7.06
C GLY A 326 -0.67 1.77 5.94
N PHE A 327 -0.72 2.48 4.80
CA PHE A 327 0.03 2.12 3.58
C PHE A 327 1.55 1.98 3.80
N VAL A 328 2.13 2.87 4.62
CA VAL A 328 3.56 2.81 4.95
C VAL A 328 3.89 1.51 5.70
N GLY A 329 2.98 1.02 6.53
CA GLY A 329 3.15 -0.22 7.28
C GLY A 329 3.21 -1.47 6.42
N VAL A 330 2.57 -1.46 5.24
CA VAL A 330 2.62 -2.61 4.30
C VAL A 330 4.05 -2.94 3.91
N PHE A 331 4.87 -1.92 3.70
CA PHE A 331 6.29 -2.08 3.34
C PHE A 331 7.20 -2.06 4.57
N GLY A 332 6.90 -1.22 5.55
CA GLY A 332 7.73 -1.02 6.73
C GLY A 332 7.75 -2.21 7.68
N ALA A 333 6.63 -2.87 7.89
CA ALA A 333 6.55 -3.99 8.82
C ALA A 333 7.33 -5.23 8.37
N PRO A 334 7.25 -5.71 7.10
CA PRO A 334 8.12 -6.79 6.62
C PRO A 334 9.61 -6.46 6.74
N VAL A 335 9.99 -5.23 6.42
CA VAL A 335 11.38 -4.77 6.55
C VAL A 335 11.84 -4.79 8.01
N ALA A 336 11.01 -4.33 8.95
CA ALA A 336 11.32 -4.36 10.38
C ALA A 336 11.45 -5.80 10.91
N ILE A 337 10.54 -6.69 10.53
CA ILE A 337 10.58 -8.10 10.95
C ILE A 337 11.81 -8.80 10.34
N SER A 338 12.12 -8.55 9.08
CA SER A 338 13.32 -9.11 8.43
C SER A 338 14.60 -8.64 9.13
N PHE A 339 14.67 -7.39 9.57
CA PHE A 339 15.78 -6.86 10.35
C PHE A 339 15.95 -7.59 11.69
N LEU A 340 14.85 -7.76 12.44
CA LEU A 340 14.85 -8.47 13.73
C LEU A 340 15.25 -9.94 13.57
N TRP A 341 14.75 -10.58 12.51
CA TRP A 341 15.06 -11.97 12.19
C TRP A 341 16.56 -12.14 11.90
N LYS A 342 17.12 -11.27 11.07
CA LYS A 342 18.55 -11.29 10.75
C LYS A 342 19.44 -11.07 11.98
N GLN A 343 19.09 -10.11 12.83
CA GLN A 343 19.82 -9.89 14.08
C GLN A 343 19.81 -11.12 15.00
N ARG A 344 18.67 -11.83 15.03
CA ARG A 344 18.56 -13.05 15.83
C ARG A 344 19.43 -14.18 15.26
N GLN A 345 19.46 -14.35 13.94
CA GLN A 345 20.32 -15.35 13.30
C GLN A 345 21.81 -15.05 13.53
N GLU A 346 22.24 -13.80 13.40
CA GLU A 346 23.62 -13.39 13.68
C GLU A 346 24.03 -13.65 15.12
N LYS A 347 23.11 -13.50 16.08
CA LYS A 347 23.39 -13.85 17.49
C LYS A 347 23.53 -15.36 17.71
N ILE A 348 22.64 -16.16 17.12
CA ILE A 348 22.68 -17.62 17.24
C ILE A 348 24.00 -18.15 16.64
N GLN A 349 24.39 -17.68 15.46
CA GLN A 349 25.66 -18.07 14.84
C GLN A 349 26.88 -17.68 15.69
N ALA A 350 26.87 -16.47 16.27
CA ALA A 350 27.97 -16.05 17.16
C ALA A 350 28.03 -16.85 18.47
N GLU A 351 26.90 -17.32 18.97
CA GLU A 351 26.83 -18.20 20.16
C GLU A 351 27.29 -19.64 19.80
N GLU A 352 26.99 -20.14 18.61
CA GLU A 352 27.47 -21.41 18.10
C GLU A 352 28.97 -21.39 17.83
N GLU A 353 29.50 -20.33 17.21
CA GLU A 353 30.97 -20.16 17.00
C GLU A 353 31.76 -19.99 18.29
N ALA A 354 31.13 -19.46 19.34
CA ALA A 354 31.79 -19.34 20.65
C ALA A 354 31.81 -20.65 21.48
N MET A 355 31.01 -21.65 21.04
CA MET A 355 30.92 -22.95 21.70
C MET A 355 31.87 -23.99 21.10
N TYR A 356 32.46 -23.70 19.95
CA TYR A 356 33.50 -24.51 19.30
C TYR A 356 34.86 -23.82 19.40
#